data_6c337e108783f09b4782239d5a257e1b
#
_entry.id   6c337e108783f09b4782239d5a257e1b
#
_cell.length_a   1.000
_cell.length_b   1.000
_cell.length_c   1.000
_cell.angle_alpha   90.00
_cell.angle_beta   90.00
_cell.angle_gamma   90.00
#
_symmetry.space_group_name_H-M   'P 1'
#
loop_
_entity.id
_entity.type
_entity.pdbx_description
1 polymer ?
#
loop_
_entity_poly.entity_id
_entity_poly.type
_entity_poly.pdbx_seq_one_letter_code
_entity_poly.pdbx_strand_id
1 'polypeptide(L)'
;PLRLVGSEMCIRDRIYCWRGGQRSSSFATILSEIGWRPSLVDGGYKNYRNDVTQLLHKTKPPYQFILISGHTGTAKTEIVNILNEFSLQTIDLEGLANHRGSVFGATATKQSSQKLFESRLFTRLQSLDPRKPIILESESNKIGQLAIPSMIWNIMKLSPRIEVNAPLNERAKYLTTTYADLILSLIHI
;
A
#
# COMPACT_ATOMS: atom_id res chain seq x y z
N PRO A 1 -12.21 15.65 -41.70
CA PRO A 1 -11.39 15.96 -40.53
C PRO A 1 -12.18 15.67 -39.27
N LEU A 2 -11.84 14.56 -38.62
CA LEU A 2 -12.36 14.20 -37.30
C LEU A 2 -11.75 15.18 -36.31
N ARG A 3 -12.51 16.20 -35.97
CA ARG A 3 -12.21 17.12 -34.88
C ARG A 3 -12.56 16.39 -33.58
N LEU A 4 -11.57 15.77 -32.95
CA LEU A 4 -11.69 15.35 -31.57
C LEU A 4 -11.81 16.61 -30.71
N VAL A 5 -13.06 17.05 -30.48
CA VAL A 5 -13.40 17.99 -29.43
C VAL A 5 -13.39 17.19 -28.12
N GLY A 6 -12.22 17.04 -27.55
CA GLY A 6 -12.03 16.52 -26.21
C GLY A 6 -11.32 17.61 -25.43
N SER A 7 -11.93 17.99 -24.30
CA SER A 7 -11.32 18.80 -23.27
C SER A 7 -9.82 18.56 -23.20
N GLU A 8 -9.04 19.60 -23.01
CA GLU A 8 -7.59 19.57 -22.77
C GLU A 8 -7.26 18.80 -21.48
N MET A 9 -7.50 17.51 -21.50
CA MET A 9 -6.81 16.62 -20.59
C MET A 9 -5.38 16.56 -21.10
N CYS A 10 -4.48 17.30 -20.45
CA CYS A 10 -3.04 17.11 -20.60
C CYS A 10 -2.69 15.70 -20.11
N ILE A 11 -3.02 14.68 -20.88
CA ILE A 11 -2.58 13.32 -20.66
C ILE A 11 -1.07 13.35 -20.88
N ARG A 12 -0.34 13.39 -19.78
CA ARG A 12 1.12 13.26 -19.80
C ARG A 12 1.42 11.76 -19.82
N ASP A 13 1.48 11.19 -21.01
CA ASP A 13 1.84 9.80 -21.17
C ASP A 13 3.30 9.60 -20.75
N ARG A 14 3.51 8.68 -19.80
CA ARG A 14 4.83 8.28 -19.35
C ARG A 14 5.19 6.96 -19.98
N ILE A 15 6.29 6.95 -20.70
CA ILE A 15 6.81 5.76 -21.38
C ILE A 15 8.05 5.27 -20.65
N TYR A 16 8.09 3.98 -20.40
CA TYR A 16 9.27 3.35 -19.81
C TYR A 16 9.48 1.93 -20.36
N CYS A 17 10.70 1.47 -20.32
CA CYS A 17 11.05 0.07 -20.43
C CYS A 17 11.83 -0.36 -19.19
N TRP A 18 12.36 -1.57 -19.17
CA TRP A 18 13.08 -2.06 -17.99
C TRP A 18 14.23 -1.14 -17.56
N ARG A 19 15.02 -0.63 -18.50
CA ARG A 19 16.22 0.21 -18.25
C ARG A 19 16.13 1.65 -18.76
N GLY A 20 14.98 2.09 -19.28
CA GLY A 20 14.83 3.42 -19.88
C GLY A 20 15.67 3.63 -21.14
N GLY A 21 15.89 2.57 -21.93
CA GLY A 21 16.76 2.62 -23.11
C GLY A 21 15.99 2.72 -24.42
N GLN A 22 16.63 2.24 -25.49
CA GLN A 22 16.20 2.35 -26.90
C GLN A 22 14.71 2.06 -27.15
N ARG A 23 14.15 1.00 -26.54
CA ARG A 23 12.74 0.62 -26.77
C ARG A 23 11.76 1.72 -26.36
N SER A 24 11.94 2.32 -25.20
CA SER A 24 11.09 3.42 -24.74
C SER A 24 11.35 4.70 -25.55
N SER A 25 12.59 4.98 -25.92
CA SER A 25 12.94 6.15 -26.72
C SER A 25 12.37 6.07 -28.13
N SER A 26 12.52 4.95 -28.83
CA SER A 26 11.96 4.77 -30.17
C SER A 26 10.44 4.89 -30.18
N PHE A 27 9.76 4.31 -29.18
CA PHE A 27 8.31 4.42 -29.07
C PHE A 27 7.87 5.86 -28.78
N ALA A 28 8.60 6.58 -27.91
CA ALA A 28 8.33 7.98 -27.64
C ALA A 28 8.49 8.85 -28.91
N THR A 29 9.52 8.59 -29.74
CA THR A 29 9.70 9.30 -31.01
C THR A 29 8.50 9.12 -31.93
N ILE A 30 8.04 7.89 -32.13
CA ILE A 30 6.86 7.62 -32.97
C ILE A 30 5.63 8.36 -32.45
N LEU A 31 5.39 8.32 -31.14
CA LEU A 31 4.25 9.04 -30.56
C LEU A 31 4.38 10.56 -30.72
N SER A 32 5.58 11.10 -30.62
CA SER A 32 5.83 12.54 -30.84
C SER A 32 5.54 12.95 -32.28
N GLU A 33 5.90 12.12 -33.25
CA GLU A 33 5.64 12.38 -34.68
C GLU A 33 4.14 12.44 -35.02
N ILE A 34 3.31 11.68 -34.31
CA ILE A 34 1.85 11.71 -34.47
C ILE A 34 1.15 12.78 -33.59
N GLY A 35 1.94 13.65 -32.92
CA GLY A 35 1.42 14.79 -32.17
C GLY A 35 1.18 14.58 -30.69
N TRP A 36 1.59 13.46 -30.12
CA TRP A 36 1.53 13.21 -28.67
C TRP A 36 2.73 13.85 -27.95
N ARG A 37 2.64 14.02 -26.64
CA ARG A 37 3.72 14.59 -25.82
C ARG A 37 4.19 13.57 -24.76
N PRO A 38 4.84 12.50 -25.17
CA PRO A 38 5.29 11.49 -24.23
C PRO A 38 6.45 11.99 -23.38
N SER A 39 6.49 11.57 -22.12
CA SER A 39 7.62 11.76 -21.22
C SER A 39 8.31 10.42 -20.96
N LEU A 40 9.62 10.36 -21.11
CA LEU A 40 10.42 9.17 -20.78
C LEU A 40 10.69 9.13 -19.27
N VAL A 41 10.55 7.95 -18.68
CA VAL A 41 10.98 7.70 -17.29
C VAL A 41 12.47 7.34 -17.33
N ASP A 42 13.30 8.21 -16.74
CA ASP A 42 14.74 8.01 -16.69
C ASP A 42 15.12 6.72 -15.94
N GLY A 43 16.04 5.94 -16.52
CA GLY A 43 16.45 4.63 -16.00
C GLY A 43 15.35 3.56 -15.97
N GLY A 44 14.12 3.92 -16.36
CA GLY A 44 12.96 3.03 -16.48
C GLY A 44 12.55 2.36 -15.16
N TYR A 45 11.91 1.20 -15.28
CA TYR A 45 11.41 0.44 -14.14
C TYR A 45 12.52 0.02 -13.15
N LYS A 46 13.74 -0.20 -13.64
CA LYS A 46 14.88 -0.57 -12.78
C LYS A 46 15.20 0.52 -11.76
N ASN A 47 15.26 1.79 -12.20
CA ASN A 47 15.50 2.92 -11.29
C ASN A 47 14.39 3.04 -10.26
N TYR A 48 13.13 3.00 -10.69
CA TYR A 48 12.01 2.99 -9.77
C TYR A 48 12.13 1.87 -8.70
N ARG A 49 12.49 0.65 -9.10
CA ARG A 49 12.68 -0.45 -8.13
C ARG A 49 13.87 -0.24 -7.21
N ASN A 50 14.94 0.41 -7.69
CA ASN A 50 16.05 0.79 -6.82
C ASN A 50 15.60 1.78 -5.73
N ASP A 51 14.81 2.80 -6.08
CA ASP A 51 14.31 3.80 -5.13
C ASP A 51 13.40 3.13 -4.08
N VAL A 52 12.48 2.26 -4.52
CA VAL A 52 11.64 1.44 -3.62
C VAL A 52 12.52 0.64 -2.65
N THR A 53 13.55 -0.05 -3.16
CA THR A 53 14.43 -0.88 -2.35
C THR A 53 15.28 -0.04 -1.39
N GLN A 54 15.79 1.10 -1.82
CA GLN A 54 16.55 2.02 -0.98
C GLN A 54 15.72 2.49 0.21
N LEU A 55 14.52 3.04 -0.03
CA LEU A 55 13.65 3.57 1.02
C LEU A 55 13.18 2.48 1.99
N LEU A 56 12.76 1.32 1.47
CA LEU A 56 12.09 0.32 2.28
C LEU A 56 13.05 -0.67 2.98
N HIS A 57 14.28 -0.83 2.49
CA HIS A 57 15.18 -1.85 3.00
C HIS A 57 16.57 -1.37 3.42
N LYS A 58 17.05 -0.23 2.91
CA LYS A 58 18.45 0.18 3.11
C LYS A 58 18.61 1.47 3.90
N THR A 59 17.84 2.49 3.57
CA THR A 59 17.95 3.79 4.19
C THR A 59 16.92 3.95 5.29
N LYS A 60 17.30 4.47 6.46
CA LYS A 60 16.33 4.81 7.50
C LYS A 60 15.46 5.96 6.99
N PRO A 61 14.18 5.72 6.71
CA PRO A 61 13.30 6.77 6.21
C PRO A 61 13.01 7.80 7.32
N PRO A 62 12.71 9.05 6.97
CA PRO A 62 12.50 10.13 7.93
C PRO A 62 11.12 10.11 8.60
N TYR A 63 10.47 8.94 8.65
CA TYR A 63 9.13 8.80 9.18
C TYR A 63 9.13 8.38 10.65
N GLN A 64 8.18 8.92 11.40
CA GLN A 64 7.87 8.52 12.77
C GLN A 64 6.54 7.76 12.76
N PHE A 65 6.51 6.58 13.38
CA PHE A 65 5.31 5.76 13.44
C PHE A 65 4.71 5.76 14.85
N ILE A 66 3.37 5.64 14.91
CA ILE A 66 2.61 5.31 16.10
C ILE A 66 1.79 4.07 15.75
N LEU A 67 1.91 3.02 16.56
CA LEU A 67 1.24 1.75 16.29
C LEU A 67 -0.06 1.64 17.08
N ILE A 68 -1.13 1.26 16.40
CA ILE A 68 -2.36 0.81 17.06
C ILE A 68 -2.23 -0.68 17.31
N SER A 69 -2.15 -1.08 18.56
CA SER A 69 -2.05 -2.47 19.00
C SER A 69 -3.33 -2.91 19.72
N GLY A 70 -3.52 -4.21 19.87
CA GLY A 70 -4.68 -4.79 20.54
C GLY A 70 -4.97 -6.19 20.01
N HIS A 71 -5.74 -6.94 20.76
CA HIS A 71 -6.12 -8.30 20.40
C HIS A 71 -6.96 -8.35 19.12
N THR A 72 -7.02 -9.52 18.47
CA THR A 72 -7.94 -9.73 17.34
C THR A 72 -9.38 -9.41 17.76
N GLY A 73 -10.11 -8.70 16.89
CA GLY A 73 -11.49 -8.27 17.16
C GLY A 73 -11.62 -6.93 17.89
N THR A 74 -10.55 -6.16 18.08
CA THR A 74 -10.61 -4.80 18.65
C THR A 74 -10.79 -3.70 17.61
N ALA A 75 -11.17 -4.04 16.38
CA ALA A 75 -11.47 -3.09 15.30
C ALA A 75 -10.31 -2.14 14.93
N LYS A 76 -9.05 -2.59 15.05
CA LYS A 76 -7.87 -1.74 14.75
C LYS A 76 -7.91 -1.12 13.37
N THR A 77 -8.22 -1.93 12.36
CA THR A 77 -8.30 -1.47 10.94
C THR A 77 -9.36 -0.40 10.75
N GLU A 78 -10.53 -0.55 11.39
CA GLU A 78 -11.58 0.48 11.36
C GLU A 78 -11.12 1.76 12.05
N ILE A 79 -10.44 1.65 13.20
CA ILE A 79 -9.87 2.81 13.90
C ILE A 79 -8.89 3.54 12.99
N VAL A 80 -7.97 2.84 12.33
CA VAL A 80 -7.00 3.44 11.40
C VAL A 80 -7.73 4.15 10.24
N ASN A 81 -8.79 3.56 9.71
CA ASN A 81 -9.58 4.16 8.64
C ASN A 81 -10.34 5.43 9.10
N ILE A 82 -10.96 5.39 10.27
CA ILE A 82 -11.63 6.55 10.87
C ILE A 82 -10.61 7.67 11.12
N LEU A 83 -9.43 7.38 11.65
CA LEU A 83 -8.39 8.38 11.86
C LEU A 83 -7.95 9.06 10.57
N ASN A 84 -7.97 8.36 9.45
CA ASN A 84 -7.71 8.95 8.13
C ASN A 84 -8.79 9.98 7.73
N GLU A 85 -10.05 9.75 8.09
CA GLU A 85 -11.15 10.73 7.86
C GLU A 85 -10.94 12.02 8.66
N PHE A 86 -10.31 11.94 9.82
CA PHE A 86 -9.90 13.10 10.62
C PHE A 86 -8.60 13.78 10.14
N SER A 87 -8.18 13.52 8.89
CA SER A 87 -6.97 14.10 8.28
C SER A 87 -5.65 13.74 9.00
N LEU A 88 -5.65 12.67 9.79
CA LEU A 88 -4.42 12.11 10.34
C LEU A 88 -3.74 11.23 9.28
N GLN A 89 -2.42 11.17 9.32
CA GLN A 89 -1.68 10.32 8.39
C GLN A 89 -1.74 8.88 8.84
N THR A 90 -2.35 8.03 8.03
CA THR A 90 -2.50 6.61 8.32
C THR A 90 -1.99 5.73 7.19
N ILE A 91 -1.56 4.52 7.52
CA ILE A 91 -1.28 3.46 6.56
C ILE A 91 -2.00 2.19 7.03
N ASP A 92 -2.88 1.70 6.18
CA ASP A 92 -3.51 0.38 6.31
C ASP A 92 -2.62 -0.66 5.60
N LEU A 93 -1.79 -1.35 6.37
CA LEU A 93 -0.87 -2.38 5.84
C LEU A 93 -1.62 -3.61 5.33
N GLU A 94 -2.72 -4.00 5.99
CA GLU A 94 -3.56 -5.12 5.58
C GLU A 94 -4.24 -4.85 4.23
N GLY A 95 -4.82 -3.66 4.07
CA GLY A 95 -5.41 -3.23 2.81
C GLY A 95 -4.39 -3.14 1.66
N LEU A 96 -3.19 -2.60 1.91
CA LEU A 96 -2.10 -2.59 0.93
C LEU A 96 -1.66 -4.01 0.53
N ALA A 97 -1.70 -4.96 1.47
CA ALA A 97 -1.35 -6.36 1.25
C ALA A 97 -2.49 -7.16 0.60
N ASN A 98 -3.71 -6.62 0.55
CA ASN A 98 -4.92 -7.32 0.19
C ASN A 98 -5.12 -8.61 1.03
N HIS A 99 -5.03 -8.45 2.36
CA HIS A 99 -5.12 -9.55 3.33
C HIS A 99 -5.52 -9.01 4.71
N ARG A 100 -6.42 -9.68 5.41
CA ARG A 100 -6.93 -9.25 6.72
C ARG A 100 -6.00 -9.60 7.91
N GLY A 101 -4.71 -9.84 7.70
CA GLY A 101 -3.72 -10.10 8.75
C GLY A 101 -3.91 -11.36 9.61
N SER A 102 -5.12 -11.87 9.72
CA SER A 102 -5.46 -13.06 10.52
C SER A 102 -5.15 -14.37 9.81
N VAL A 103 -5.17 -15.49 10.54
CA VAL A 103 -5.03 -16.85 9.96
C VAL A 103 -6.08 -17.13 8.88
N PHE A 104 -7.28 -16.58 9.03
CA PHE A 104 -8.38 -16.66 8.07
C PHE A 104 -8.50 -15.39 7.20
N GLY A 105 -7.45 -14.60 7.13
CA GLY A 105 -7.46 -13.28 6.51
C GLY A 105 -7.41 -13.26 4.99
N ALA A 106 -7.43 -14.42 4.33
CA ALA A 106 -7.50 -14.48 2.87
C ALA A 106 -8.78 -13.80 2.37
N THR A 107 -8.63 -12.87 1.44
CA THR A 107 -9.76 -12.21 0.77
C THR A 107 -10.18 -13.02 -0.46
N ALA A 108 -11.37 -12.76 -1.00
CA ALA A 108 -11.87 -13.41 -2.21
C ALA A 108 -10.92 -13.24 -3.42
N THR A 109 -10.05 -12.24 -3.40
CA THR A 109 -9.05 -12.00 -4.43
C THR A 109 -7.67 -12.44 -3.95
N LYS A 110 -6.85 -12.97 -4.89
CA LYS A 110 -5.49 -13.41 -4.60
C LYS A 110 -4.66 -12.29 -3.99
N GLN A 111 -3.90 -12.60 -2.94
CA GLN A 111 -2.93 -11.69 -2.33
C GLN A 111 -1.96 -11.14 -3.38
N SER A 112 -1.59 -9.86 -3.27
CA SER A 112 -0.66 -9.22 -4.19
C SER A 112 0.75 -9.83 -4.10
N SER A 113 1.59 -9.60 -5.12
CA SER A 113 3.00 -9.98 -5.02
C SER A 113 3.75 -9.06 -4.05
N GLN A 114 4.87 -9.56 -3.46
CA GLN A 114 5.75 -8.76 -2.61
C GLN A 114 6.16 -7.45 -3.26
N LYS A 115 6.53 -7.48 -4.56
CA LYS A 115 6.91 -6.28 -5.31
C LYS A 115 5.78 -5.27 -5.44
N LEU A 116 4.55 -5.72 -5.62
CA LEU A 116 3.39 -4.83 -5.72
C LEU A 116 3.06 -4.21 -4.36
N PHE A 117 3.09 -4.98 -3.30
CA PHE A 117 2.94 -4.49 -1.93
C PHE A 117 3.97 -3.41 -1.59
N GLU A 118 5.25 -3.69 -1.84
CA GLU A 118 6.34 -2.71 -1.64
C GLU A 118 6.13 -1.44 -2.47
N SER A 119 5.70 -1.57 -3.72
CA SER A 119 5.43 -0.39 -4.57
C SER A 119 4.27 0.45 -4.05
N ARG A 120 3.19 -0.18 -3.57
CA ARG A 120 2.06 0.52 -2.96
C ARG A 120 2.47 1.22 -1.67
N LEU A 121 3.22 0.54 -0.81
CA LEU A 121 3.72 1.10 0.44
C LEU A 121 4.67 2.27 0.18
N PHE A 122 5.58 2.15 -0.78
CA PHE A 122 6.48 3.22 -1.21
C PHE A 122 5.70 4.45 -1.69
N THR A 123 4.73 4.27 -2.59
CA THR A 123 3.89 5.36 -3.09
C THR A 123 3.11 6.03 -1.97
N ARG A 124 2.56 5.24 -1.05
CA ARG A 124 1.84 5.78 0.11
C ARG A 124 2.76 6.61 1.00
N LEU A 125 3.93 6.11 1.36
CA LEU A 125 4.91 6.85 2.16
C LEU A 125 5.34 8.16 1.51
N GLN A 126 5.57 8.17 0.19
CA GLN A 126 5.91 9.40 -0.54
C GLN A 126 4.80 10.46 -0.56
N SER A 127 3.55 10.06 -0.38
CA SER A 127 2.41 10.99 -0.32
C SER A 127 2.20 11.62 1.06
N LEU A 128 2.96 11.21 2.07
CA LEU A 128 2.81 11.65 3.46
C LEU A 128 3.89 12.66 3.85
N ASP A 129 3.55 13.57 4.76
CA ASP A 129 4.49 14.56 5.31
C ASP A 129 5.39 13.88 6.35
N PRO A 130 6.71 13.80 6.13
CA PRO A 130 7.63 13.13 7.06
C PRO A 130 7.77 13.83 8.42
N ARG A 131 7.30 15.08 8.54
CA ARG A 131 7.33 15.84 9.79
C ARG A 131 6.17 15.50 10.73
N LYS A 132 5.16 14.80 10.24
CA LYS A 132 3.99 14.38 11.02
C LYS A 132 4.06 12.88 11.29
N PRO A 133 3.61 12.41 12.46
CA PRO A 133 3.58 10.99 12.73
C PRO A 133 2.59 10.27 11.81
N ILE A 134 2.92 9.04 11.49
CA ILE A 134 2.09 8.14 10.68
C ILE A 134 1.55 7.06 11.59
N ILE A 135 0.24 6.89 11.60
CA ILE A 135 -0.45 5.87 12.39
C ILE A 135 -0.64 4.63 11.53
N LEU A 136 -0.29 3.48 12.05
CA LEU A 136 -0.48 2.18 11.40
C LEU A 136 -0.78 1.08 12.41
N GLU A 137 -1.29 -0.03 11.91
CA GLU A 137 -1.58 -1.19 12.73
C GLU A 137 -0.31 -1.89 13.19
N SER A 138 -0.33 -2.40 14.42
CA SER A 138 0.73 -3.25 14.96
C SER A 138 0.56 -4.66 14.40
N GLU A 139 1.18 -4.90 13.25
CA GLU A 139 1.21 -6.21 12.61
C GLU A 139 2.46 -7.02 13.01
N SER A 140 2.43 -8.32 12.69
CA SER A 140 3.63 -9.15 12.71
C SER A 140 4.56 -8.76 11.56
N ASN A 141 5.76 -9.34 11.50
CA ASN A 141 6.67 -9.11 10.38
C ASN A 141 6.15 -9.66 9.03
N LYS A 142 5.01 -10.35 9.04
CA LYS A 142 4.35 -10.90 7.85
C LYS A 142 2.84 -10.62 7.90
N ILE A 143 2.28 -10.34 6.74
CA ILE A 143 0.85 -10.21 6.50
C ILE A 143 0.50 -11.25 5.44
N GLY A 144 -0.07 -12.38 5.87
CA GLY A 144 -0.22 -13.54 5.00
C GLY A 144 1.15 -14.05 4.51
N GLN A 145 1.35 -14.06 3.19
CA GLN A 145 2.62 -14.47 2.57
C GLN A 145 3.61 -13.31 2.35
N LEU A 146 3.21 -12.08 2.62
CA LEU A 146 4.03 -10.89 2.39
C LEU A 146 4.82 -10.52 3.64
N ALA A 147 6.08 -10.14 3.45
CA ALA A 147 6.92 -9.63 4.51
C ALA A 147 6.87 -8.09 4.54
N ILE A 148 6.78 -7.51 5.74
CA ILE A 148 6.99 -6.08 5.91
C ILE A 148 8.46 -5.78 5.62
N PRO A 149 8.77 -4.76 4.79
CA PRO A 149 10.15 -4.42 4.46
C PRO A 149 11.01 -4.17 5.70
N SER A 150 12.23 -4.66 5.67
CA SER A 150 13.09 -4.76 6.86
C SER A 150 13.31 -3.44 7.59
N MET A 151 13.50 -2.33 6.86
CA MET A 151 13.72 -1.04 7.50
C MET A 151 12.44 -0.50 8.15
N ILE A 152 11.29 -0.67 7.50
CA ILE A 152 9.98 -0.30 8.05
C ILE A 152 9.70 -1.10 9.32
N TRP A 153 9.91 -2.42 9.27
CA TRP A 153 9.76 -3.31 10.43
C TRP A 153 10.67 -2.90 11.60
N ASN A 154 11.91 -2.53 11.33
CA ASN A 154 12.84 -2.08 12.37
C ASN A 154 12.36 -0.79 13.06
N ILE A 155 11.78 0.16 12.32
CA ILE A 155 11.20 1.36 12.91
C ILE A 155 9.95 1.00 13.71
N MET A 156 9.05 0.18 13.17
CA MET A 156 7.83 -0.27 13.86
C MET A 156 8.14 -0.90 15.23
N LYS A 157 9.18 -1.72 15.32
CA LYS A 157 9.58 -2.35 16.61
C LYS A 157 9.92 -1.32 17.70
N LEU A 158 10.45 -0.18 17.32
CA LEU A 158 10.91 0.89 18.22
C LEU A 158 9.86 1.98 18.42
N SER A 159 8.74 1.91 17.71
CA SER A 159 7.70 2.95 17.71
C SER A 159 6.80 2.85 18.94
N PRO A 160 6.29 3.98 19.46
CA PRO A 160 5.30 3.99 20.52
C PRO A 160 4.03 3.27 20.08
N ARG A 161 3.32 2.70 21.05
CA ARG A 161 2.10 1.91 20.82
C ARG A 161 0.94 2.45 21.64
N ILE A 162 -0.22 2.51 21.01
CA ILE A 162 -1.50 2.77 21.66
C ILE A 162 -2.24 1.43 21.68
N GLU A 163 -2.51 0.92 22.87
CA GLU A 163 -3.20 -0.35 23.04
C GLU A 163 -4.72 -0.15 23.12
N VAL A 164 -5.43 -0.82 22.22
CA VAL A 164 -6.89 -0.84 22.19
C VAL A 164 -7.38 -2.10 22.87
N ASN A 165 -8.12 -1.92 23.97
CA ASN A 165 -8.71 -3.00 24.74
C ASN A 165 -10.22 -3.03 24.58
N ALA A 166 -10.78 -4.23 24.38
CA ALA A 166 -12.21 -4.47 24.36
C ALA A 166 -12.55 -5.79 25.08
N PRO A 167 -13.70 -5.89 25.76
CA PRO A 167 -14.15 -7.13 26.40
C PRO A 167 -14.27 -8.27 25.42
N LEU A 168 -14.05 -9.50 25.87
CA LEU A 168 -14.04 -10.69 25.02
C LEU A 168 -15.36 -10.88 24.25
N ASN A 169 -16.50 -10.63 24.89
CA ASN A 169 -17.83 -10.72 24.29
C ASN A 169 -18.01 -9.73 23.12
N GLU A 170 -17.55 -8.51 23.26
CA GLU A 170 -17.64 -7.48 22.20
C GLU A 170 -16.72 -7.82 21.04
N ARG A 171 -15.51 -8.29 21.34
CA ARG A 171 -14.58 -8.77 20.32
C ARG A 171 -15.15 -9.97 19.53
N ALA A 172 -15.81 -10.90 20.21
CA ALA A 172 -16.46 -12.04 19.57
C ALA A 172 -17.59 -11.59 18.63
N LYS A 173 -18.47 -10.68 19.08
CA LYS A 173 -19.53 -10.09 18.26
C LYS A 173 -18.96 -9.40 17.01
N TYR A 174 -17.92 -8.58 17.17
CA TYR A 174 -17.26 -7.91 16.06
C TYR A 174 -16.72 -8.92 15.05
N LEU A 175 -16.05 -9.98 15.50
CA LEU A 175 -15.47 -11.01 14.64
C LEU A 175 -16.57 -11.76 13.86
N THR A 176 -17.69 -12.12 14.50
CA THR A 176 -18.79 -12.81 13.80
C THR A 176 -19.37 -11.95 12.69
N THR A 177 -19.43 -10.64 12.85
CA THR A 177 -19.88 -9.71 11.81
C THR A 177 -18.83 -9.56 10.70
N THR A 178 -17.57 -9.37 11.07
CA THR A 178 -16.45 -9.11 10.12
C THR A 178 -16.15 -10.33 9.25
N TYR A 179 -16.34 -11.55 9.77
CA TYR A 179 -16.08 -12.80 9.07
C TYR A 179 -17.36 -13.55 8.65
N ALA A 180 -18.49 -12.87 8.54
CA ALA A 180 -19.76 -13.45 8.10
C ALA A 180 -19.67 -14.12 6.72
N ASP A 181 -18.86 -13.57 5.83
CA ASP A 181 -18.55 -14.13 4.51
C ASP A 181 -17.89 -15.53 4.57
N LEU A 182 -17.05 -15.77 5.56
CA LEU A 182 -16.41 -17.08 5.77
C LEU A 182 -17.39 -18.09 6.36
N ILE A 183 -18.26 -17.66 7.26
CA ILE A 183 -19.27 -18.53 7.87
C ILE A 183 -20.20 -19.06 6.78
N LEU A 184 -20.65 -18.21 5.86
CA LEU A 184 -21.48 -18.60 4.73
C LEU A 184 -20.76 -19.58 3.78
N SER A 185 -19.47 -19.46 3.58
CA SER A 185 -18.71 -20.38 2.73
C SER A 185 -18.49 -21.76 3.38
N LEU A 186 -18.45 -21.84 4.70
CA LEU A 186 -18.31 -23.10 5.45
C LEU A 186 -19.61 -23.91 5.53
N ILE A 187 -20.77 -23.27 5.39
CA ILE A 187 -22.07 -23.94 5.40
C ILE A 187 -22.32 -24.71 4.08
N HIS A 188 -21.57 -24.43 3.03
CA HIS A 188 -21.67 -25.08 1.72
C HIS A 188 -20.65 -26.22 1.51
N ILE A 189 -19.94 -26.63 2.53
CA ILE A 189 -19.11 -27.83 2.57
C ILE A 189 -19.86 -28.93 3.33
#